data_6921cc13ce4e2730eff78c8e2682dd8c
#
_entry.id   6921cc13ce4e2730eff78c8e2682dd8c
#
_cell.length_a   1.000
_cell.length_b   1.000
_cell.length_c   1.000
_cell.angle_alpha   90.00
_cell.angle_beta   90.00
_cell.angle_gamma   90.00
#
_symmetry.space_group_name_H-M   'P 1'
#
loop_
_entity.id
_entity.type
_entity.pdbx_description
1 polymer ?
#
loop_
_entity_poly.entity_id
_entity_poly.type
_entity_poly.pdbx_seq_one_letter_code
_entity_poly.pdbx_strand_id
1 'polypeptide(L)'
;MFGALGVLAICLGVAACGASSKSSTTLTIGGWGGVIDEATQKAYLNQFDAENHLTSQFVDAPGVQLARVEAQNQAKQIQWDAVDSLDGGSAYTLYAKGQLAPLSASTKASFEQQLGAQKVTPFGFSHGSLGDVIVCNTDKMKTCPTTMAQFYNTKEFPQPRMFGGIEPIEAITTAEVAAGMPITQTATTPVNVKAVIKTLEGLKPHIKVFWQSGEQQQQIMRSGEVPLGIMWSDRAYQLISQGVKLKVVWMDGAYEPSYWAVVKGAHNSASASKLLAFIASHPKSEGTWAEIVHDSVPNPLALNYLPKSIGSQLADNPVNLKQLATPNFLWYAQHSDELNTAYENFLRG
;
A
#
# COMPACT_ATOMS: atom_id res chain seq x y z
N MET A 1 1.10 38.21 82.28
CA MET A 1 1.28 36.77 82.09
C MET A 1 1.31 36.56 80.59
N PHE A 2 2.46 36.33 80.07
CA PHE A 2 2.74 36.27 78.63
C PHE A 2 2.70 34.78 78.18
N GLY A 3 1.80 34.46 77.23
CA GLY A 3 1.77 33.13 76.59
C GLY A 3 2.50 33.20 75.24
N ALA A 4 3.53 32.34 75.09
CA ALA A 4 4.32 32.22 73.88
C ALA A 4 3.57 31.38 72.80
N LEU A 5 3.35 31.96 71.59
CA LEU A 5 2.92 31.23 70.43
C LEU A 5 4.13 30.57 69.73
N GLY A 6 4.12 29.23 69.69
CA GLY A 6 5.06 28.48 68.90
C GLY A 6 4.55 28.38 67.44
N VAL A 7 5.38 28.84 66.51
CA VAL A 7 5.12 28.69 65.06
C VAL A 7 5.69 27.36 64.60
N LEU A 8 4.82 26.44 64.16
CA LEU A 8 5.20 25.16 63.60
C LEU A 8 5.37 25.34 62.08
N ALA A 9 6.62 25.29 61.61
CA ALA A 9 6.94 25.32 60.18
C ALA A 9 6.73 23.91 59.57
N ILE A 10 5.70 23.81 58.76
CA ILE A 10 5.44 22.59 57.97
C ILE A 10 6.25 22.67 56.66
N CYS A 11 7.34 21.90 56.57
CA CYS A 11 8.05 21.69 55.30
C CYS A 11 7.23 20.76 54.38
N LEU A 12 6.55 21.35 53.40
CA LEU A 12 5.95 20.59 52.30
C LEU A 12 7.08 20.10 51.37
N GLY A 13 7.47 18.83 51.51
CA GLY A 13 8.32 18.14 50.54
C GLY A 13 7.51 17.90 49.24
N VAL A 14 7.85 18.62 48.18
CA VAL A 14 7.33 18.35 46.85
C VAL A 14 8.06 17.08 46.33
N ALA A 15 7.43 15.93 46.54
CA ALA A 15 7.83 14.69 45.82
C ALA A 15 7.48 14.88 44.35
N ALA A 16 8.47 15.25 43.53
CA ALA A 16 8.37 15.16 42.07
C ALA A 16 8.23 13.67 41.69
N CYS A 17 6.99 13.21 41.57
CA CYS A 17 6.71 11.94 40.90
C CYS A 17 7.11 12.11 39.43
N GLY A 18 8.33 11.68 39.09
CA GLY A 18 8.69 11.39 37.73
C GLY A 18 7.77 10.27 37.24
N ALA A 19 6.73 10.65 36.51
CA ALA A 19 5.91 9.70 35.78
C ALA A 19 6.80 9.11 34.67
N SER A 20 7.50 8.01 34.98
CA SER A 20 8.00 7.13 33.94
C SER A 20 6.74 6.59 33.23
N SER A 21 6.48 7.08 32.03
CA SER A 21 5.49 6.51 31.16
C SER A 21 5.89 5.03 30.94
N LYS A 22 5.18 4.11 31.60
CA LYS A 22 5.27 2.70 31.25
C LYS A 22 4.89 2.62 29.79
N SER A 23 5.84 2.23 28.93
CA SER A 23 5.51 1.90 27.54
C SER A 23 4.42 0.83 27.58
N SER A 24 3.35 1.02 26.81
CA SER A 24 2.33 -0.01 26.63
C SER A 24 3.03 -1.28 26.11
N THR A 25 2.63 -2.43 26.56
CA THR A 25 3.06 -3.71 25.99
C THR A 25 2.31 -4.05 24.72
N THR A 26 1.32 -3.23 24.33
CA THR A 26 0.50 -3.43 23.14
C THR A 26 1.00 -2.53 22.02
N LEU A 27 1.28 -3.14 20.86
CA LEU A 27 1.62 -2.45 19.61
C LEU A 27 0.37 -2.42 18.73
N THR A 28 -0.13 -1.23 18.41
CA THR A 28 -1.34 -1.09 17.59
C THR A 28 -0.97 -0.74 16.15
N ILE A 29 -1.43 -1.52 15.21
CA ILE A 29 -1.13 -1.43 13.78
C ILE A 29 -2.41 -1.13 13.01
N GLY A 30 -2.42 -0.06 12.22
CA GLY A 30 -3.48 0.18 11.24
C GLY A 30 -3.25 -0.71 10.03
N GLY A 31 -4.05 -1.77 9.89
CA GLY A 31 -3.90 -2.78 8.86
C GLY A 31 -4.91 -2.64 7.71
N TRP A 32 -4.74 -3.48 6.69
CA TRP A 32 -5.71 -3.60 5.59
C TRP A 32 -6.90 -4.48 5.98
N GLY A 33 -6.65 -5.47 6.83
CA GLY A 33 -7.64 -6.45 7.24
C GLY A 33 -7.58 -7.79 6.48
N GLY A 34 -8.38 -8.74 6.93
CA GLY A 34 -8.57 -10.03 6.29
C GLY A 34 -7.28 -10.85 6.16
N VAL A 35 -7.08 -11.47 4.99
CA VAL A 35 -5.95 -12.37 4.75
C VAL A 35 -4.58 -11.71 4.91
N ILE A 36 -4.48 -10.39 4.70
CA ILE A 36 -3.23 -9.65 4.84
C ILE A 36 -2.81 -9.59 6.31
N ASP A 37 -3.73 -9.18 7.19
CA ASP A 37 -3.46 -9.07 8.62
C ASP A 37 -3.22 -10.47 9.24
N GLU A 38 -3.99 -11.50 8.82
CA GLU A 38 -3.78 -12.89 9.23
C GLU A 38 -2.41 -13.42 8.82
N ALA A 39 -1.98 -13.13 7.58
CA ALA A 39 -0.67 -13.52 7.07
C ALA A 39 0.45 -12.79 7.82
N THR A 40 0.28 -11.50 8.11
CA THR A 40 1.23 -10.68 8.87
C THR A 40 1.35 -11.19 10.32
N GLN A 41 0.23 -11.51 10.96
CA GLN A 41 0.24 -12.12 12.29
C GLN A 41 1.02 -13.44 12.30
N LYS A 42 0.77 -14.30 11.33
CA LYS A 42 1.41 -15.61 11.22
C LYS A 42 2.89 -15.55 10.86
N ALA A 43 3.24 -14.70 9.90
CA ALA A 43 4.59 -14.65 9.34
C ALA A 43 5.58 -13.86 10.22
N TYR A 44 5.10 -12.82 10.90
CA TYR A 44 5.95 -11.88 11.62
C TYR A 44 5.58 -11.73 13.09
N LEU A 45 4.31 -11.37 13.40
CA LEU A 45 3.98 -10.85 14.72
C LEU A 45 4.05 -11.91 15.81
N ASN A 46 3.67 -13.17 15.53
CA ASN A 46 3.75 -14.23 16.53
C ASN A 46 5.19 -14.42 17.07
N GLN A 47 6.18 -14.36 16.19
CA GLN A 47 7.59 -14.46 16.59
C GLN A 47 8.09 -13.17 17.22
N PHE A 48 7.81 -12.02 16.59
CA PHE A 48 8.23 -10.71 17.07
C PHE A 48 7.71 -10.43 18.49
N ASP A 49 6.44 -10.70 18.74
CA ASP A 49 5.79 -10.49 20.04
C ASP A 49 6.42 -11.36 21.13
N ALA A 50 6.66 -12.65 20.81
CA ALA A 50 7.30 -13.57 21.74
C ALA A 50 8.72 -13.12 22.12
N GLU A 51 9.51 -12.68 21.14
CA GLU A 51 10.89 -12.23 21.35
C GLU A 51 10.99 -10.88 22.10
N ASN A 52 9.98 -10.01 21.95
CA ASN A 52 10.01 -8.66 22.53
C ASN A 52 9.06 -8.46 23.71
N HIS A 53 8.36 -9.51 24.15
CA HIS A 53 7.35 -9.46 25.24
C HIS A 53 6.26 -8.41 24.98
N LEU A 54 5.78 -8.37 23.73
CA LEU A 54 4.73 -7.47 23.25
C LEU A 54 3.46 -8.25 22.91
N THR A 55 2.40 -7.50 22.66
CA THR A 55 1.18 -7.99 22.04
C THR A 55 0.82 -7.05 20.91
N SER A 56 0.93 -7.50 19.68
CA SER A 56 0.50 -6.74 18.51
C SER A 56 -0.98 -6.93 18.25
N GLN A 57 -1.66 -5.87 17.82
CA GLN A 57 -3.07 -5.90 17.41
C GLN A 57 -3.29 -5.06 16.18
N PHE A 58 -4.15 -5.53 15.28
CA PHE A 58 -4.59 -4.78 14.13
C PHE A 58 -5.86 -3.97 14.41
N VAL A 59 -5.98 -2.85 13.69
CA VAL A 59 -7.22 -2.11 13.50
C VAL A 59 -7.44 -2.04 12.01
N ASP A 60 -8.40 -2.85 11.52
CA ASP A 60 -8.72 -2.94 10.09
C ASP A 60 -9.24 -1.59 9.57
N ALA A 61 -8.63 -1.12 8.51
CA ALA A 61 -8.95 0.17 7.90
C ALA A 61 -8.72 0.16 6.37
N PRO A 62 -9.27 -0.82 5.62
CA PRO A 62 -9.04 -0.94 4.19
C PRO A 62 -9.49 0.33 3.45
N GLY A 63 -8.58 0.93 2.68
CA GLY A 63 -8.83 2.13 1.87
C GLY A 63 -9.09 3.42 2.65
N VAL A 64 -9.08 3.40 4.00
CA VAL A 64 -9.33 4.60 4.84
C VAL A 64 -8.19 4.92 5.80
N GLN A 65 -7.04 4.28 5.66
CA GLN A 65 -5.88 4.47 6.55
C GLN A 65 -5.40 5.93 6.54
N LEU A 66 -5.32 6.57 5.38
CA LEU A 66 -4.99 8.01 5.24
C LEU A 66 -5.88 8.86 6.16
N ALA A 67 -7.20 8.76 5.99
CA ALA A 67 -8.17 9.56 6.74
C ALA A 67 -8.10 9.27 8.26
N ARG A 68 -7.84 8.01 8.64
CA ARG A 68 -7.68 7.61 10.05
C ARG A 68 -6.44 8.24 10.69
N VAL A 69 -5.29 8.19 10.02
CA VAL A 69 -4.06 8.82 10.53
C VAL A 69 -4.22 10.34 10.61
N GLU A 70 -4.83 10.97 9.60
CA GLU A 70 -5.12 12.41 9.62
C GLU A 70 -6.03 12.81 10.80
N ALA A 71 -7.12 12.04 11.02
CA ALA A 71 -8.04 12.29 12.14
C ALA A 71 -7.33 12.18 13.51
N GLN A 72 -6.47 11.18 13.69
CA GLN A 72 -5.67 11.02 14.91
C GLN A 72 -4.72 12.21 15.13
N ASN A 73 -4.09 12.69 14.06
CA ASN A 73 -3.20 13.85 14.12
C ASN A 73 -3.98 15.15 14.43
N GLN A 74 -5.15 15.38 13.81
CA GLN A 74 -6.02 16.52 14.09
C GLN A 74 -6.49 16.53 15.55
N ALA A 75 -6.87 15.36 16.07
CA ALA A 75 -7.27 15.19 17.46
C ALA A 75 -6.09 15.29 18.46
N LYS A 76 -4.84 15.25 17.98
CA LYS A 76 -3.62 15.11 18.79
C LYS A 76 -3.66 13.87 19.70
N GLN A 77 -4.29 12.81 19.21
CA GLN A 77 -4.48 11.52 19.89
C GLN A 77 -4.06 10.39 18.96
N ILE A 78 -2.77 10.13 18.92
CA ILE A 78 -2.21 9.05 18.09
C ILE A 78 -2.50 7.71 18.75
N GLN A 79 -3.27 6.87 18.07
CA GLN A 79 -3.69 5.55 18.53
C GLN A 79 -2.91 4.43 17.86
N TRP A 80 -2.45 4.63 16.63
CA TRP A 80 -1.68 3.64 15.89
C TRP A 80 -0.17 3.89 16.04
N ASP A 81 0.57 2.82 16.24
CA ASP A 81 2.02 2.87 16.34
C ASP A 81 2.68 2.71 14.97
N ALA A 82 2.10 1.85 14.14
CA ALA A 82 2.54 1.62 12.77
C ALA A 82 1.33 1.52 11.84
N VAL A 83 1.59 1.59 10.54
CA VAL A 83 0.65 1.25 9.47
C VAL A 83 1.27 0.18 8.59
N ASP A 84 0.43 -0.78 8.18
CA ASP A 84 0.74 -1.85 7.23
C ASP A 84 -0.11 -1.66 5.96
N SER A 85 0.42 -2.08 4.83
CA SER A 85 -0.31 -2.05 3.55
C SER A 85 -0.87 -0.66 3.19
N LEU A 86 -0.13 0.38 3.55
CA LEU A 86 -0.48 1.75 3.21
C LEU A 86 -0.12 2.03 1.76
N ASP A 87 -1.10 2.33 0.91
CA ASP A 87 -0.90 2.60 -0.51
C ASP A 87 0.07 3.76 -0.76
N GLY A 88 0.66 3.79 -1.96
CA GLY A 88 1.71 4.75 -2.29
C GLY A 88 1.24 6.20 -2.23
N GLY A 89 0.04 6.50 -2.73
CA GLY A 89 -0.53 7.85 -2.69
C GLY A 89 -0.72 8.35 -1.27
N SER A 90 -1.33 7.53 -0.42
CA SER A 90 -1.55 7.81 1.01
C SER A 90 -0.24 7.96 1.79
N ALA A 91 0.73 7.06 1.55
CA ALA A 91 2.01 7.08 2.25
C ALA A 91 2.79 8.37 2.00
N TYR A 92 2.93 8.77 0.74
CA TYR A 92 3.63 10.00 0.39
C TYR A 92 2.87 11.26 0.84
N THR A 93 1.53 11.24 0.83
CA THR A 93 0.70 12.32 1.35
C THR A 93 0.89 12.49 2.87
N LEU A 94 0.81 11.41 3.64
CA LEU A 94 1.02 11.45 5.09
C LEU A 94 2.45 11.89 5.45
N TYR A 95 3.44 11.43 4.69
CA TYR A 95 4.82 11.85 4.90
C TYR A 95 5.02 13.33 4.60
N ALA A 96 4.48 13.85 3.50
CA ALA A 96 4.53 15.27 3.15
C ALA A 96 3.87 16.17 4.21
N LYS A 97 2.79 15.69 4.84
CA LYS A 97 2.11 16.34 5.98
C LYS A 97 2.86 16.15 7.31
N GLY A 98 3.97 15.44 7.32
CA GLY A 98 4.76 15.19 8.53
C GLY A 98 4.09 14.26 9.54
N GLN A 99 3.21 13.38 9.10
CA GLN A 99 2.42 12.46 9.94
C GLN A 99 2.99 11.04 10.01
N LEU A 100 4.00 10.72 9.19
CA LEU A 100 4.83 9.53 9.34
C LEU A 100 6.19 9.91 9.92
N ALA A 101 6.76 9.02 10.75
CA ALA A 101 8.07 9.22 11.33
C ALA A 101 9.15 9.01 10.26
N PRO A 102 10.11 9.93 10.10
CA PRO A 102 11.23 9.71 9.20
C PRO A 102 12.16 8.62 9.73
N LEU A 103 12.69 7.82 8.83
CA LEU A 103 13.78 6.89 9.15
C LEU A 103 15.05 7.69 9.52
N SER A 104 15.80 7.21 10.52
CA SER A 104 17.15 7.73 10.75
C SER A 104 18.05 7.39 9.56
N ALA A 105 19.10 8.16 9.35
CA ALA A 105 20.07 7.88 8.26
C ALA A 105 20.66 6.47 8.37
N SER A 106 20.95 6.00 9.58
CA SER A 106 21.47 4.65 9.82
C SER A 106 20.44 3.56 9.55
N THR A 107 19.19 3.75 9.95
CA THR A 107 18.09 2.81 9.68
C THR A 107 17.83 2.71 8.19
N LYS A 108 17.76 3.86 7.50
CA LYS A 108 17.55 3.91 6.06
C LYS A 108 18.67 3.17 5.32
N ALA A 109 19.94 3.42 5.65
CA ALA A 109 21.08 2.74 5.05
C ALA A 109 21.05 1.22 5.30
N SER A 110 20.66 0.79 6.50
CA SER A 110 20.50 -0.63 6.83
C SER A 110 19.39 -1.29 5.98
N PHE A 111 18.25 -0.63 5.82
CA PHE A 111 17.18 -1.14 4.97
C PHE A 111 17.59 -1.18 3.49
N GLU A 112 18.26 -0.13 2.99
CA GLU A 112 18.77 -0.10 1.62
C GLU A 112 19.74 -1.24 1.32
N GLN A 113 20.58 -1.60 2.28
CA GLN A 113 21.49 -2.74 2.16
C GLN A 113 20.76 -4.09 2.10
N GLN A 114 19.69 -4.26 2.87
CA GLN A 114 18.94 -5.52 2.97
C GLN A 114 17.93 -5.69 1.85
N LEU A 115 17.24 -4.62 1.48
CA LEU A 115 16.05 -4.64 0.62
C LEU A 115 16.31 -4.09 -0.78
N GLY A 116 17.41 -3.33 -0.96
CA GLY A 116 17.65 -2.53 -2.15
C GLY A 116 17.07 -1.11 -2.04
N ALA A 117 17.82 -0.12 -2.53
CA ALA A 117 17.48 1.30 -2.37
C ALA A 117 16.11 1.67 -2.97
N GLN A 118 15.69 0.99 -4.04
CA GLN A 118 14.41 1.24 -4.71
C GLN A 118 13.17 0.85 -3.87
N LYS A 119 13.36 0.07 -2.81
CA LYS A 119 12.29 -0.37 -1.91
C LYS A 119 12.15 0.52 -0.67
N VAL A 120 13.13 1.37 -0.42
CA VAL A 120 13.23 2.14 0.82
C VAL A 120 12.89 3.60 0.55
N THR A 121 11.97 4.13 1.35
CA THR A 121 11.56 5.52 1.34
C THR A 121 12.15 6.28 2.52
N PRO A 122 12.00 7.60 2.62
CA PRO A 122 12.39 8.33 3.82
C PRO A 122 11.63 7.94 5.09
N PHE A 123 10.51 7.22 4.98
CA PHE A 123 9.61 6.91 6.10
C PHE A 123 9.41 5.41 6.38
N GLY A 124 9.86 4.53 5.49
CA GLY A 124 9.65 3.10 5.62
C GLY A 124 10.16 2.33 4.41
N PHE A 125 9.55 1.21 4.10
CA PHE A 125 9.88 0.41 2.92
C PHE A 125 8.62 -0.20 2.32
N SER A 126 8.68 -0.53 1.01
CA SER A 126 7.56 -1.17 0.33
C SER A 126 7.43 -2.63 0.76
N HIS A 127 6.18 -3.07 0.99
CA HIS A 127 5.81 -4.43 1.36
C HIS A 127 4.36 -4.67 0.94
N GLY A 128 4.08 -5.74 0.23
CA GLY A 128 2.75 -5.97 -0.34
C GLY A 128 2.54 -5.24 -1.66
N SER A 129 3.61 -5.09 -2.48
CA SER A 129 3.47 -4.46 -3.79
C SER A 129 2.79 -5.38 -4.79
N LEU A 130 1.92 -4.81 -5.59
CA LEU A 130 1.21 -5.48 -6.67
C LEU A 130 1.24 -4.64 -7.96
N GLY A 131 0.55 -5.08 -8.99
CA GLY A 131 0.41 -4.31 -10.22
C GLY A 131 -1.06 -4.22 -10.63
N ASP A 132 -1.47 -3.02 -11.04
CA ASP A 132 -2.68 -2.83 -11.82
C ASP A 132 -2.42 -3.27 -13.25
N VAL A 133 -2.92 -4.45 -13.58
CA VAL A 133 -2.57 -5.15 -14.82
C VAL A 133 -3.80 -5.41 -15.69
N ILE A 134 -3.56 -5.58 -17.00
CA ILE A 134 -4.64 -6.00 -17.92
C ILE A 134 -4.93 -7.48 -17.66
N VAL A 135 -6.20 -7.81 -17.45
CA VAL A 135 -6.67 -9.18 -17.27
C VAL A 135 -7.80 -9.48 -18.23
N CYS A 136 -7.69 -10.62 -18.93
CA CYS A 136 -8.72 -11.12 -19.84
C CYS A 136 -9.21 -12.50 -19.42
N ASN A 137 -10.52 -12.73 -19.48
CA ASN A 137 -11.13 -14.04 -19.40
C ASN A 137 -10.97 -14.76 -20.76
N THR A 138 -10.12 -15.78 -20.83
CA THR A 138 -9.79 -16.47 -22.10
C THR A 138 -10.88 -17.43 -22.59
N ASP A 139 -11.84 -17.79 -21.75
CA ASP A 139 -13.06 -18.49 -22.21
C ASP A 139 -14.02 -17.56 -22.98
N LYS A 140 -13.90 -16.25 -22.79
CA LYS A 140 -14.76 -15.23 -23.40
C LYS A 140 -14.07 -14.42 -24.50
N MET A 141 -12.73 -14.34 -24.47
CA MET A 141 -11.94 -13.57 -25.43
C MET A 141 -10.88 -14.45 -26.09
N LYS A 142 -10.88 -14.50 -27.44
CA LYS A 142 -9.84 -15.23 -28.19
C LYS A 142 -8.48 -14.51 -28.18
N THR A 143 -8.52 -13.18 -28.17
CA THR A 143 -7.34 -12.31 -28.13
C THR A 143 -7.48 -11.30 -27.02
N CYS A 144 -6.37 -11.02 -26.33
CA CYS A 144 -6.30 -10.01 -25.25
C CYS A 144 -5.43 -8.85 -25.69
N PRO A 145 -5.72 -7.61 -25.26
CA PRO A 145 -4.75 -6.52 -25.36
C PRO A 145 -3.41 -6.94 -24.73
N THR A 146 -2.30 -6.52 -25.33
CA THR A 146 -0.95 -6.81 -24.86
C THR A 146 -0.20 -5.57 -24.38
N THR A 147 -0.81 -4.38 -24.55
CA THR A 147 -0.30 -3.11 -24.07
C THR A 147 -1.46 -2.25 -23.54
N MET A 148 -1.14 -1.23 -22.75
CA MET A 148 -2.17 -0.31 -22.25
C MET A 148 -2.80 0.49 -23.40
N ALA A 149 -2.02 0.87 -24.41
CA ALA A 149 -2.56 1.52 -25.62
C ALA A 149 -3.62 0.65 -26.33
N GLN A 150 -3.42 -0.67 -26.42
CA GLN A 150 -4.42 -1.59 -26.96
C GLN A 150 -5.63 -1.72 -26.03
N PHE A 151 -5.43 -1.77 -24.71
CA PHE A 151 -6.53 -1.80 -23.75
C PHE A 151 -7.45 -0.57 -23.91
N TYR A 152 -6.91 0.60 -24.20
CA TYR A 152 -7.69 1.81 -24.44
C TYR A 152 -8.22 1.93 -25.88
N ASN A 153 -7.76 1.08 -26.81
CA ASN A 153 -8.26 1.06 -28.20
C ASN A 153 -9.57 0.26 -28.31
N THR A 154 -10.70 0.96 -28.11
CA THR A 154 -12.04 0.36 -28.12
C THR A 154 -12.53 -0.06 -29.51
N LYS A 155 -11.86 0.35 -30.59
CA LYS A 155 -12.14 -0.12 -31.94
C LYS A 155 -11.56 -1.51 -32.18
N GLU A 156 -10.35 -1.77 -31.70
CA GLU A 156 -9.68 -3.07 -31.80
C GLU A 156 -10.24 -4.07 -30.77
N PHE A 157 -10.51 -3.60 -29.56
CA PHE A 157 -11.05 -4.38 -28.44
C PHE A 157 -12.37 -3.76 -27.97
N PRO A 158 -13.52 -4.07 -28.61
CA PRO A 158 -14.82 -3.43 -28.29
C PRO A 158 -15.49 -3.98 -27.04
N GLN A 159 -14.93 -5.01 -26.37
CA GLN A 159 -15.54 -5.66 -25.22
C GLN A 159 -15.74 -4.69 -24.06
N PRO A 160 -16.81 -4.89 -23.26
CA PRO A 160 -17.00 -4.13 -22.03
C PRO A 160 -15.85 -4.39 -21.06
N ARG A 161 -15.50 -3.36 -20.26
CA ARG A 161 -14.36 -3.39 -19.34
C ARG A 161 -14.79 -3.13 -17.90
N MET A 162 -14.04 -3.67 -16.97
CA MET A 162 -14.00 -3.15 -15.62
C MET A 162 -12.73 -2.30 -15.42
N PHE A 163 -12.81 -1.31 -14.55
CA PHE A 163 -11.74 -0.36 -14.30
C PHE A 163 -11.70 0.04 -12.82
N GLY A 164 -10.61 0.63 -12.33
CA GLY A 164 -10.48 1.10 -10.95
C GLY A 164 -11.50 2.17 -10.61
N GLY A 165 -12.17 2.03 -9.47
CA GLY A 165 -13.05 3.06 -8.89
C GLY A 165 -12.48 3.70 -7.64
N ILE A 166 -11.37 3.17 -7.16
CA ILE A 166 -10.54 3.66 -6.05
C ILE A 166 -9.11 3.80 -6.54
N GLU A 167 -8.24 4.41 -5.77
CA GLU A 167 -6.81 4.55 -6.08
C GLU A 167 -6.56 5.29 -7.42
N PRO A 168 -6.90 6.58 -7.47
CA PRO A 168 -6.90 7.35 -8.72
C PRO A 168 -5.53 7.48 -9.38
N ILE A 169 -4.42 7.42 -8.60
CA ILE A 169 -3.09 7.64 -9.16
C ILE A 169 -2.64 6.50 -10.09
N GLU A 170 -3.00 5.26 -9.79
CA GLU A 170 -2.70 4.08 -10.61
C GLU A 170 -3.53 4.12 -11.90
N ALA A 171 -4.84 4.40 -11.78
CA ALA A 171 -5.75 4.56 -12.93
C ALA A 171 -5.26 5.67 -13.88
N ILE A 172 -4.81 6.79 -13.32
CA ILE A 172 -4.25 7.92 -14.07
C ILE A 172 -2.94 7.51 -14.74
N THR A 173 -2.07 6.79 -14.05
CA THR A 173 -0.79 6.32 -14.63
C THR A 173 -1.02 5.39 -15.82
N THR A 174 -2.01 4.49 -15.75
CA THR A 174 -2.35 3.65 -16.92
C THR A 174 -2.84 4.49 -18.11
N ALA A 175 -3.57 5.57 -17.85
CA ALA A 175 -4.06 6.48 -18.89
C ALA A 175 -2.94 7.35 -19.48
N GLU A 176 -1.93 7.76 -18.69
CA GLU A 176 -0.72 8.43 -19.20
C GLU A 176 0.03 7.54 -20.18
N VAL A 177 0.25 6.28 -19.79
CA VAL A 177 0.92 5.30 -20.65
C VAL A 177 0.11 5.02 -21.91
N ALA A 178 -1.21 4.87 -21.80
CA ALA A 178 -2.09 4.72 -22.96
C ALA A 178 -2.03 5.92 -23.93
N ALA A 179 -1.80 7.12 -23.39
CA ALA A 179 -1.60 8.36 -24.17
C ALA A 179 -0.19 8.51 -24.76
N GLY A 180 0.70 7.54 -24.53
CA GLY A 180 2.05 7.51 -25.09
C GLY A 180 3.18 7.95 -24.15
N MET A 181 2.92 8.13 -22.85
CA MET A 181 3.96 8.37 -21.86
C MET A 181 4.83 7.11 -21.70
N PRO A 182 6.15 7.19 -21.88
CA PRO A 182 7.01 6.04 -21.61
C PRO A 182 6.97 5.64 -20.14
N ILE A 183 6.85 4.35 -19.85
CA ILE A 183 6.79 3.83 -18.46
C ILE A 183 7.99 4.24 -17.59
N THR A 184 9.15 4.51 -18.21
CA THR A 184 10.36 4.97 -17.53
C THR A 184 10.32 6.45 -17.12
N GLN A 185 9.32 7.20 -17.56
CA GLN A 185 9.17 8.63 -17.27
C GLN A 185 8.02 8.95 -16.32
N THR A 186 7.08 8.03 -16.11
CA THR A 186 5.89 8.26 -15.29
C THR A 186 6.22 8.69 -13.87
N ALA A 187 7.24 8.09 -13.24
CA ALA A 187 7.62 8.39 -11.85
C ALA A 187 8.20 9.81 -11.64
N THR A 188 8.61 10.50 -12.69
CA THR A 188 9.33 11.78 -12.59
C THR A 188 8.70 12.92 -13.38
N THR A 189 7.77 12.61 -14.27
CA THR A 189 7.07 13.62 -15.08
C THR A 189 5.82 14.10 -14.30
N PRO A 190 5.60 15.42 -14.18
CA PRO A 190 4.35 15.94 -13.65
C PRO A 190 3.15 15.49 -14.46
N VAL A 191 2.07 15.09 -13.79
CA VAL A 191 0.85 14.62 -14.45
C VAL A 191 0.13 15.76 -15.17
N ASN A 192 -0.20 15.57 -16.44
CA ASN A 192 -1.08 16.49 -17.17
C ASN A 192 -2.54 16.06 -16.93
N VAL A 193 -3.12 16.48 -15.82
CA VAL A 193 -4.46 16.06 -15.36
C VAL A 193 -5.50 16.21 -16.47
N LYS A 194 -5.54 17.34 -17.18
CA LYS A 194 -6.50 17.57 -18.26
C LYS A 194 -6.37 16.56 -19.42
N ALA A 195 -5.15 16.26 -19.83
CA ALA A 195 -4.89 15.32 -20.92
C ALA A 195 -5.27 13.89 -20.51
N VAL A 196 -4.95 13.51 -19.28
CA VAL A 196 -5.24 12.18 -18.74
C VAL A 196 -6.74 11.97 -18.56
N ILE A 197 -7.46 12.91 -17.97
CA ILE A 197 -8.92 12.83 -17.83
C ILE A 197 -9.57 12.70 -19.20
N LYS A 198 -9.13 13.44 -20.21
CA LYS A 198 -9.61 13.29 -21.58
C LYS A 198 -9.41 11.88 -22.14
N THR A 199 -8.28 11.23 -21.82
CA THR A 199 -8.01 9.84 -22.20
C THR A 199 -8.97 8.87 -21.51
N LEU A 200 -9.22 9.06 -20.23
CA LEU A 200 -10.19 8.28 -19.44
C LEU A 200 -11.62 8.46 -19.94
N GLU A 201 -12.03 9.70 -20.25
CA GLU A 201 -13.34 10.01 -20.82
C GLU A 201 -13.58 9.28 -22.16
N GLY A 202 -12.55 9.13 -22.98
CA GLY A 202 -12.60 8.33 -24.20
C GLY A 202 -12.87 6.85 -23.96
N LEU A 203 -12.43 6.31 -22.85
CA LEU A 203 -12.65 4.92 -22.46
C LEU A 203 -14.00 4.71 -21.76
N LYS A 204 -14.52 5.72 -21.04
CA LYS A 204 -15.68 5.63 -20.15
C LYS A 204 -16.92 4.95 -20.76
N PRO A 205 -17.33 5.19 -22.02
CA PRO A 205 -18.49 4.53 -22.62
C PRO A 205 -18.37 2.99 -22.70
N HIS A 206 -17.15 2.46 -22.58
CA HIS A 206 -16.86 1.03 -22.62
C HIS A 206 -16.59 0.43 -21.22
N ILE A 207 -16.55 1.26 -20.17
CA ILE A 207 -16.42 0.79 -18.80
C ILE A 207 -17.79 0.43 -18.26
N LYS A 208 -18.02 -0.86 -18.00
CA LYS A 208 -19.28 -1.35 -17.46
C LYS A 208 -19.34 -1.26 -15.94
N VAL A 209 -18.19 -1.43 -15.28
CA VAL A 209 -18.09 -1.41 -13.81
C VAL A 209 -16.81 -0.71 -13.39
N PHE A 210 -16.96 0.24 -12.49
CA PHE A 210 -15.85 0.76 -11.68
C PHE A 210 -15.81 -0.03 -10.37
N TRP A 211 -14.83 -0.93 -10.23
CA TRP A 211 -14.73 -1.77 -9.04
C TRP A 211 -14.25 -0.97 -7.82
N GLN A 212 -14.71 -1.41 -6.64
CA GLN A 212 -14.45 -0.75 -5.36
C GLN A 212 -13.73 -1.66 -4.35
N SER A 213 -13.47 -2.92 -4.70
CA SER A 213 -12.74 -3.87 -3.85
C SER A 213 -12.17 -5.04 -4.65
N GLY A 214 -11.19 -5.74 -4.06
CA GLY A 214 -10.60 -6.94 -4.65
C GLY A 214 -11.61 -8.07 -4.84
N GLU A 215 -12.55 -8.22 -3.90
CA GLU A 215 -13.63 -9.22 -3.98
C GLU A 215 -14.56 -8.92 -5.16
N GLN A 216 -14.87 -7.64 -5.38
CA GLN A 216 -15.68 -7.24 -6.53
C GLN A 216 -14.96 -7.51 -7.85
N GLN A 217 -13.65 -7.23 -7.96
CA GLN A 217 -12.84 -7.59 -9.12
C GLN A 217 -12.95 -9.08 -9.43
N GLN A 218 -12.77 -9.92 -8.40
CA GLN A 218 -12.83 -11.38 -8.55
C GLN A 218 -14.22 -11.86 -8.97
N GLN A 219 -15.29 -11.31 -8.38
CA GLN A 219 -16.66 -11.69 -8.72
C GLN A 219 -16.97 -11.35 -10.18
N ILE A 220 -16.63 -10.15 -10.64
CA ILE A 220 -16.87 -9.69 -12.02
C ILE A 220 -16.14 -10.59 -13.01
N MET A 221 -14.85 -10.84 -12.79
CA MET A 221 -14.03 -11.63 -13.70
C MET A 221 -14.43 -13.11 -13.72
N ARG A 222 -14.84 -13.67 -12.57
CA ARG A 222 -15.34 -15.05 -12.44
C ARG A 222 -16.66 -15.25 -13.19
N SER A 223 -17.57 -14.28 -13.14
CA SER A 223 -18.84 -14.36 -13.86
C SER A 223 -18.65 -14.35 -15.39
N GLY A 224 -17.56 -13.72 -15.86
CA GLY A 224 -17.28 -13.53 -17.27
C GLY A 224 -18.25 -12.56 -17.97
N GLU A 225 -19.05 -11.82 -17.21
CA GLU A 225 -19.95 -10.78 -17.75
C GLU A 225 -19.16 -9.60 -18.30
N VAL A 226 -18.03 -9.26 -17.64
CA VAL A 226 -17.06 -8.28 -18.11
C VAL A 226 -15.73 -9.01 -18.31
N PRO A 227 -15.39 -9.40 -19.55
CA PRO A 227 -14.28 -10.32 -19.81
C PRO A 227 -12.90 -9.64 -19.86
N LEU A 228 -12.83 -8.32 -19.76
CA LEU A 228 -11.63 -7.51 -19.88
C LEU A 228 -11.58 -6.49 -18.76
N GLY A 229 -10.42 -6.23 -18.18
CA GLY A 229 -10.29 -5.18 -17.17
C GLY A 229 -8.87 -4.90 -16.73
N ILE A 230 -8.73 -3.80 -16.00
CA ILE A 230 -7.61 -3.57 -15.11
C ILE A 230 -8.00 -4.13 -13.75
N MET A 231 -7.12 -4.93 -13.13
CA MET A 231 -7.31 -5.46 -11.78
C MET A 231 -5.96 -5.70 -11.10
N TRP A 232 -6.00 -5.86 -9.82
CA TRP A 232 -4.84 -6.20 -9.00
C TRP A 232 -4.32 -7.59 -9.37
N SER A 233 -3.02 -7.69 -9.54
CA SER A 233 -2.35 -8.89 -10.01
C SER A 233 -2.53 -10.08 -9.06
N ASP A 234 -2.48 -9.87 -7.76
CA ASP A 234 -2.72 -10.89 -6.74
C ASP A 234 -4.12 -11.51 -6.89
N ARG A 235 -5.15 -10.68 -7.06
CA ARG A 235 -6.55 -11.12 -7.23
C ARG A 235 -6.73 -11.92 -8.52
N ALA A 236 -6.03 -11.54 -9.58
CA ALA A 236 -6.03 -12.29 -10.83
C ALA A 236 -5.41 -13.69 -10.65
N TYR A 237 -4.25 -13.78 -9.99
CA TYR A 237 -3.58 -15.06 -9.76
C TYR A 237 -4.33 -15.95 -8.76
N GLN A 238 -4.99 -15.37 -7.75
CA GLN A 238 -5.89 -16.13 -6.87
C GLN A 238 -7.04 -16.78 -7.67
N LEU A 239 -7.64 -16.06 -8.63
CA LEU A 239 -8.65 -16.64 -9.52
C LEU A 239 -8.09 -17.75 -10.40
N ILE A 240 -6.90 -17.57 -10.95
CA ILE A 240 -6.21 -18.60 -11.75
C ILE A 240 -5.97 -19.88 -10.91
N SER A 241 -5.53 -19.72 -9.66
CA SER A 241 -5.34 -20.87 -8.75
C SER A 241 -6.64 -21.62 -8.44
N GLN A 242 -7.79 -20.93 -8.53
CA GLN A 242 -9.13 -21.49 -8.39
C GLN A 242 -9.69 -22.06 -9.71
N GLY A 243 -8.89 -22.10 -10.79
CA GLY A 243 -9.25 -22.69 -12.08
C GLY A 243 -9.95 -21.75 -13.06
N VAL A 244 -10.05 -20.46 -12.76
CA VAL A 244 -10.59 -19.47 -13.71
C VAL A 244 -9.54 -19.22 -14.80
N LYS A 245 -9.96 -19.31 -16.06
CA LYS A 245 -9.06 -19.15 -17.21
C LYS A 245 -8.81 -17.71 -17.55
N LEU A 246 -7.78 -17.13 -16.95
CA LEU A 246 -7.38 -15.75 -17.16
C LEU A 246 -6.02 -15.65 -17.83
N LYS A 247 -5.82 -14.59 -18.60
CA LYS A 247 -4.52 -14.12 -19.05
C LYS A 247 -4.21 -12.80 -18.35
N VAL A 248 -3.09 -12.76 -17.64
CA VAL A 248 -2.52 -11.55 -17.02
C VAL A 248 -1.49 -10.96 -17.96
N VAL A 249 -1.54 -9.66 -18.19
CA VAL A 249 -0.60 -8.91 -19.03
C VAL A 249 -0.01 -7.78 -18.20
N TRP A 250 1.28 -7.90 -17.88
CA TRP A 250 2.02 -6.95 -17.06
C TRP A 250 2.42 -5.68 -17.82
N MET A 251 2.60 -5.80 -19.15
CA MET A 251 3.10 -4.72 -20.00
C MET A 251 2.25 -3.45 -19.84
N ASP A 252 2.91 -2.36 -19.50
CA ASP A 252 2.35 -1.04 -19.34
C ASP A 252 1.36 -0.88 -18.16
N GLY A 253 1.24 -1.88 -17.28
CA GLY A 253 0.46 -1.79 -16.04
C GLY A 253 1.04 -0.74 -15.08
N ALA A 254 0.26 -0.32 -14.09
CA ALA A 254 0.78 0.53 -13.02
C ALA A 254 1.35 -0.30 -11.88
N TYR A 255 2.51 0.14 -11.34
CA TYR A 255 3.10 -0.42 -10.13
C TYR A 255 2.43 0.17 -8.91
N GLU A 256 1.91 -0.67 -8.05
CA GLU A 256 1.20 -0.30 -6.83
C GLU A 256 1.94 -0.82 -5.60
N PRO A 257 2.86 -0.02 -5.04
CA PRO A 257 3.55 -0.37 -3.81
C PRO A 257 2.69 -0.03 -2.60
N SER A 258 2.63 -0.94 -1.65
CA SER A 258 2.18 -0.66 -0.29
C SER A 258 3.37 -0.50 0.64
N TYR A 259 3.18 0.16 1.78
CA TYR A 259 4.28 0.52 2.67
C TYR A 259 4.01 0.16 4.12
N TRP A 260 5.08 -0.27 4.80
CA TRP A 260 5.18 -0.24 6.26
C TRP A 260 5.79 1.10 6.70
N ALA A 261 5.15 1.75 7.66
CA ALA A 261 5.64 3.00 8.23
C ALA A 261 5.26 3.14 9.71
N VAL A 262 6.05 3.92 10.45
CA VAL A 262 5.75 4.30 11.83
C VAL A 262 4.96 5.60 11.82
N VAL A 263 3.86 5.66 12.57
CA VAL A 263 3.07 6.89 12.72
C VAL A 263 3.83 7.87 13.59
N LYS A 264 3.94 9.13 13.16
CA LYS A 264 4.64 10.15 13.93
C LYS A 264 3.90 10.49 15.23
N GLY A 265 4.62 10.47 16.34
CA GLY A 265 4.04 10.69 17.65
C GLY A 265 3.42 9.45 18.30
N ALA A 266 3.61 8.27 17.71
CA ALA A 266 3.18 6.99 18.25
C ALA A 266 3.76 6.74 19.66
N HIS A 267 2.95 6.18 20.54
CA HIS A 267 3.34 5.89 21.92
C HIS A 267 4.45 4.85 22.01
N ASN A 268 4.39 3.84 21.12
CA ASN A 268 5.36 2.73 21.07
C ASN A 268 6.25 2.82 19.81
N SER A 269 6.62 4.03 19.38
CA SER A 269 7.41 4.25 18.16
C SER A 269 8.72 3.45 18.11
N ALA A 270 9.35 3.22 19.25
CA ALA A 270 10.57 2.40 19.35
C ALA A 270 10.29 0.92 19.02
N SER A 271 9.19 0.36 19.55
CA SER A 271 8.74 -1.01 19.25
C SER A 271 8.28 -1.16 17.81
N ALA A 272 7.56 -0.17 17.28
CA ALA A 272 7.17 -0.12 15.88
C ALA A 272 8.40 -0.10 14.94
N SER A 273 9.42 0.71 15.26
CA SER A 273 10.68 0.74 14.49
C SER A 273 11.44 -0.59 14.56
N LYS A 274 11.40 -1.29 15.71
CA LYS A 274 11.97 -2.64 15.83
C LYS A 274 11.19 -3.65 14.98
N LEU A 275 9.86 -3.54 14.90
CA LEU A 275 9.05 -4.41 14.04
C LEU A 275 9.43 -4.23 12.57
N LEU A 276 9.58 -2.99 12.09
CA LEU A 276 10.03 -2.75 10.72
C LEU A 276 11.40 -3.40 10.46
N ALA A 277 12.35 -3.26 11.41
CA ALA A 277 13.66 -3.88 11.30
C ALA A 277 13.60 -5.42 11.33
N PHE A 278 12.70 -5.97 12.14
CA PHE A 278 12.45 -7.41 12.19
C PHE A 278 11.93 -7.92 10.84
N ILE A 279 10.90 -7.30 10.27
CA ILE A 279 10.35 -7.66 8.96
C ILE A 279 11.47 -7.66 7.91
N ALA A 280 12.20 -6.53 7.76
CA ALA A 280 13.26 -6.38 6.77
C ALA A 280 14.37 -7.45 6.85
N SER A 281 14.64 -7.97 8.05
CA SER A 281 15.73 -8.93 8.31
C SER A 281 15.30 -10.41 8.29
N HIS A 282 14.01 -10.72 8.04
CA HIS A 282 13.48 -12.08 8.11
C HIS A 282 12.93 -12.58 6.76
N PRO A 283 13.79 -12.82 5.76
CA PRO A 283 13.35 -13.18 4.40
C PRO A 283 12.54 -14.48 4.34
N LYS A 284 12.73 -15.41 5.28
CA LYS A 284 11.90 -16.62 5.36
C LYS A 284 10.46 -16.29 5.74
N SER A 285 10.27 -15.39 6.70
CA SER A 285 8.94 -14.91 7.10
C SER A 285 8.27 -14.13 5.96
N GLU A 286 9.03 -13.29 5.25
CA GLU A 286 8.55 -12.62 4.05
C GLU A 286 8.09 -13.62 2.97
N GLY A 287 8.86 -14.70 2.74
CA GLY A 287 8.45 -15.77 1.84
C GLY A 287 7.14 -16.44 2.27
N THR A 288 6.98 -16.72 3.58
CA THR A 288 5.74 -17.27 4.12
C THR A 288 4.55 -16.32 3.89
N TRP A 289 4.74 -15.03 4.09
CA TRP A 289 3.73 -14.01 3.86
C TRP A 289 3.33 -13.95 2.39
N ALA A 290 4.30 -13.83 1.49
CA ALA A 290 4.08 -13.76 0.05
C ALA A 290 3.40 -15.02 -0.53
N GLU A 291 3.67 -16.20 0.04
CA GLU A 291 2.99 -17.45 -0.34
C GLU A 291 1.50 -17.43 -0.01
N ILE A 292 1.11 -16.75 1.08
CA ILE A 292 -0.30 -16.64 1.51
C ILE A 292 -1.04 -15.56 0.72
N VAL A 293 -0.40 -14.37 0.59
CA VAL A 293 -1.07 -13.17 0.05
C VAL A 293 -0.93 -13.06 -1.47
N HIS A 294 0.15 -13.59 -2.05
CA HIS A 294 0.54 -13.45 -3.47
C HIS A 294 1.01 -12.04 -3.85
N ASP A 295 1.40 -11.23 -2.86
CA ASP A 295 2.00 -9.91 -3.10
C ASP A 295 3.51 -9.95 -2.90
N SER A 296 4.17 -8.92 -3.43
CA SER A 296 5.62 -8.81 -3.37
C SER A 296 6.10 -8.38 -1.99
N VAL A 297 7.27 -8.86 -1.62
CA VAL A 297 7.96 -8.52 -0.38
C VAL A 297 9.31 -7.87 -0.68
N PRO A 298 9.81 -7.00 0.20
CA PRO A 298 10.97 -6.17 -0.12
C PRO A 298 12.28 -6.94 -0.20
N ASN A 299 12.51 -7.95 0.64
CA ASN A 299 13.80 -8.64 0.71
C ASN A 299 13.96 -9.64 -0.44
N PRO A 300 14.93 -9.45 -1.34
CA PRO A 300 15.10 -10.32 -2.51
C PRO A 300 15.42 -11.78 -2.14
N LEU A 301 15.96 -12.03 -0.93
CA LEU A 301 16.22 -13.38 -0.45
C LEU A 301 14.93 -14.16 -0.13
N ALA A 302 13.80 -13.48 0.04
CA ALA A 302 12.51 -14.14 0.27
C ALA A 302 12.11 -15.07 -0.89
N LEU A 303 12.52 -14.75 -2.11
CA LEU A 303 12.27 -15.59 -3.29
C LEU A 303 12.86 -17.01 -3.17
N ASN A 304 13.90 -17.20 -2.34
CA ASN A 304 14.49 -18.52 -2.07
C ASN A 304 13.58 -19.42 -1.22
N TYR A 305 12.58 -18.85 -0.58
CA TYR A 305 11.62 -19.54 0.30
C TYR A 305 10.23 -19.68 -0.33
N LEU A 306 10.09 -19.29 -1.60
CA LEU A 306 8.84 -19.35 -2.35
C LEU A 306 8.86 -20.42 -3.44
N PRO A 307 7.74 -21.08 -3.74
CA PRO A 307 7.57 -21.81 -4.97
C PRO A 307 7.85 -20.90 -6.18
N LYS A 308 8.61 -21.40 -7.17
CA LYS A 308 8.93 -20.60 -8.38
C LYS A 308 7.69 -20.11 -9.12
N SER A 309 6.60 -20.89 -9.08
CA SER A 309 5.32 -20.48 -9.65
C SER A 309 4.78 -19.21 -9.04
N ILE A 310 4.84 -19.06 -7.71
CA ILE A 310 4.42 -17.86 -6.99
C ILE A 310 5.40 -16.72 -7.25
N GLY A 311 6.72 -16.98 -7.09
CA GLY A 311 7.72 -15.93 -7.32
C GLY A 311 7.66 -15.29 -8.72
N SER A 312 7.22 -16.04 -9.75
CA SER A 312 7.03 -15.49 -11.10
C SER A 312 5.78 -14.60 -11.26
N GLN A 313 4.86 -14.64 -10.29
CA GLN A 313 3.61 -13.89 -10.28
C GLN A 313 3.71 -12.57 -9.50
N LEU A 314 4.80 -12.33 -8.78
CA LEU A 314 4.99 -11.13 -7.96
C LEU A 314 5.35 -9.92 -8.82
N ALA A 315 4.81 -8.76 -8.47
CA ALA A 315 5.09 -7.50 -9.17
C ALA A 315 6.57 -7.13 -9.16
N ASP A 316 7.26 -7.41 -8.05
CA ASP A 316 8.69 -7.14 -7.87
C ASP A 316 9.62 -8.17 -8.52
N ASN A 317 9.07 -9.21 -9.16
CA ASN A 317 9.87 -10.06 -10.02
C ASN A 317 10.53 -9.18 -11.10
N PRO A 318 11.86 -9.29 -11.33
CA PRO A 318 12.55 -8.40 -12.26
C PRO A 318 11.99 -8.39 -13.69
N VAL A 319 11.32 -9.46 -14.11
CA VAL A 319 10.65 -9.53 -15.41
C VAL A 319 9.37 -8.71 -15.43
N ASN A 320 8.56 -8.79 -14.36
CA ASN A 320 7.29 -8.08 -14.25
C ASN A 320 7.51 -6.60 -13.97
N LEU A 321 8.39 -6.27 -13.01
CA LEU A 321 8.66 -4.89 -12.61
C LEU A 321 9.13 -4.01 -13.77
N LYS A 322 9.92 -4.56 -14.70
CA LYS A 322 10.38 -3.83 -15.89
C LYS A 322 9.26 -3.46 -16.87
N GLN A 323 8.09 -4.04 -16.72
CA GLN A 323 6.93 -3.81 -17.58
C GLN A 323 5.93 -2.84 -16.95
N LEU A 324 6.11 -2.47 -15.68
CA LEU A 324 5.21 -1.61 -14.92
C LEU A 324 5.65 -0.16 -14.93
N ALA A 325 4.69 0.73 -15.04
CA ALA A 325 4.84 2.16 -14.87
C ALA A 325 4.74 2.53 -13.39
N THR A 326 5.74 3.18 -12.83
CA THR A 326 5.67 3.67 -11.45
C THR A 326 4.97 5.04 -11.43
N PRO A 327 3.90 5.22 -10.63
CA PRO A 327 3.24 6.52 -10.46
C PRO A 327 4.17 7.58 -9.87
N ASN A 328 3.92 8.86 -10.19
CA ASN A 328 4.64 9.98 -9.57
C ASN A 328 4.04 10.34 -8.20
N PHE A 329 4.30 9.52 -7.18
CA PHE A 329 3.78 9.73 -5.83
C PHE A 329 4.22 11.04 -5.18
N LEU A 330 5.41 11.56 -5.51
CA LEU A 330 5.87 12.86 -5.00
C LEU A 330 5.03 14.01 -5.55
N TRP A 331 4.72 13.97 -6.83
CA TRP A 331 3.83 14.94 -7.46
C TRP A 331 2.40 14.78 -6.90
N TYR A 332 1.91 13.54 -6.81
CA TYR A 332 0.59 13.24 -6.26
C TYR A 332 0.41 13.81 -4.84
N ALA A 333 1.37 13.63 -3.96
CA ALA A 333 1.29 14.13 -2.59
C ALA A 333 1.10 15.68 -2.51
N GLN A 334 1.53 16.40 -3.54
CA GLN A 334 1.39 17.86 -3.62
C GLN A 334 0.10 18.31 -4.35
N HIS A 335 -0.52 17.42 -5.14
CA HIS A 335 -1.66 17.72 -6.02
C HIS A 335 -2.84 16.76 -5.83
N SER A 336 -2.87 16.02 -4.72
CA SER A 336 -3.87 14.97 -4.48
C SER A 336 -5.29 15.50 -4.53
N ASP A 337 -5.57 16.70 -4.01
CA ASP A 337 -6.91 17.29 -4.03
C ASP A 337 -7.38 17.58 -5.45
N GLU A 338 -6.51 18.13 -6.31
CA GLU A 338 -6.81 18.39 -7.71
C GLU A 338 -7.09 17.09 -8.46
N LEU A 339 -6.20 16.11 -8.30
CA LEU A 339 -6.27 14.84 -9.01
C LEU A 339 -7.46 14.01 -8.56
N ASN A 340 -7.69 13.89 -7.25
CA ASN A 340 -8.84 13.16 -6.69
C ASN A 340 -10.16 13.81 -7.14
N THR A 341 -10.26 15.14 -7.08
CA THR A 341 -11.44 15.86 -7.56
C THR A 341 -11.70 15.60 -9.04
N ALA A 342 -10.66 15.64 -9.87
CA ALA A 342 -10.79 15.38 -11.30
C ALA A 342 -11.23 13.94 -11.58
N TYR A 343 -10.65 12.96 -10.85
CA TYR A 343 -11.01 11.56 -10.98
C TYR A 343 -12.42 11.26 -10.49
N GLU A 344 -12.83 11.80 -9.35
CA GLU A 344 -14.20 11.68 -8.85
C GLU A 344 -15.22 12.26 -9.82
N ASN A 345 -14.92 13.41 -10.44
CA ASN A 345 -15.80 13.99 -11.47
C ASN A 345 -15.87 13.07 -12.69
N PHE A 346 -14.75 12.47 -13.12
CA PHE A 346 -14.73 11.44 -14.15
C PHE A 346 -15.62 10.25 -13.78
N LEU A 347 -15.56 9.74 -12.54
CA LEU A 347 -16.39 8.60 -12.11
C LEU A 347 -17.89 8.94 -12.16
N ARG A 348 -18.28 10.15 -11.74
CA ARG A 348 -19.69 10.60 -11.65
C ARG A 348 -20.30 10.97 -13.00
N GLY A 349 -19.57 11.68 -13.82
CA GLY A 349 -20.07 12.32 -15.04
C GLY A 349 -19.98 11.56 -16.26
#